data_9058c7dbb098fd53ddc8e74b4fa93634
#
_entry.id   9058c7dbb098fd53ddc8e74b4fa93634
#
_cell.length_a   1.000
_cell.length_b   1.000
_cell.length_c   1.000
_cell.angle_alpha   90.00
_cell.angle_beta   90.00
_cell.angle_gamma   90.00
#
_symmetry.space_group_name_H-M   'P 1'
#
loop_
_entity.id
_entity.type
_entity.pdbx_description
1 polymer ?
#
loop_
_entity_poly.entity_id
_entity_poly.type
_entity_poly.pdbx_seq_one_letter_code
_entity_poly.pdbx_strand_id
1 'polypeptide(L)'
;MLCAHWEGFLKKSIDIYFKHVFAQNLSLRKLKPALIAVAFYGDVIRAAQAKHPGSELNHVSLANKIIESIDARISAPGWDVNTEGNPGTEVVEKILKSAGLDPQLGLDSAVWATTKIFINEQLVADRHAIAHGQGKILSKAALLERSDRLLRLLDQLSDHLHDAATARSYAAVS
;
A
#
# COMPACT_ATOMS: atom_id res chain seq x y z
N MET A 1 19.58 2.19 7.15
CA MET A 1 18.62 2.17 8.26
C MET A 1 17.34 2.97 7.96
N LEU A 2 17.39 4.25 7.53
CA LEU A 2 16.18 5.07 7.29
C LEU A 2 15.19 4.44 6.29
N CYS A 3 15.67 3.90 5.16
CA CYS A 3 14.84 3.22 4.17
C CYS A 3 14.10 2.00 4.77
N ALA A 4 14.75 1.23 5.64
CA ALA A 4 14.12 0.09 6.29
C ALA A 4 13.02 0.51 7.29
N HIS A 5 13.20 1.63 7.98
CA HIS A 5 12.15 2.20 8.84
C HIS A 5 10.95 2.66 8.00
N TRP A 6 11.21 3.35 6.88
CA TRP A 6 10.17 3.73 5.94
C TRP A 6 9.38 2.52 5.43
N GLU A 7 10.07 1.51 4.93
CA GLU A 7 9.46 0.28 4.41
C GLU A 7 8.64 -0.45 5.47
N GLY A 8 9.22 -0.64 6.65
CA GLY A 8 8.54 -1.32 7.75
C GLY A 8 7.29 -0.58 8.23
N PHE A 9 7.39 0.75 8.33
CA PHE A 9 6.26 1.58 8.74
C PHE A 9 5.14 1.57 7.68
N LEU A 10 5.46 1.74 6.40
CA LEU A 10 4.49 1.67 5.30
C LEU A 10 3.72 0.34 5.33
N LYS A 11 4.43 -0.79 5.37
CA LYS A 11 3.80 -2.12 5.41
C LYS A 11 2.87 -2.26 6.61
N LYS A 12 3.36 -1.89 7.79
CA LYS A 12 2.60 -2.06 9.03
C LYS A 12 1.38 -1.16 9.10
N SER A 13 1.50 0.08 8.66
CA SER A 13 0.40 1.06 8.67
C SER A 13 -0.72 0.64 7.72
N ILE A 14 -0.39 0.18 6.52
CA ILE A 14 -1.39 -0.33 5.56
C ILE A 14 -2.06 -1.63 6.07
N ASP A 15 -1.30 -2.54 6.68
CA ASP A 15 -1.86 -3.74 7.32
C ASP A 15 -2.87 -3.39 8.42
N ILE A 16 -2.54 -2.40 9.27
CA ILE A 16 -3.44 -1.90 10.31
C ILE A 16 -4.69 -1.28 9.69
N TYR A 17 -4.54 -0.47 8.63
CA TYR A 17 -5.68 0.12 7.93
C TYR A 17 -6.61 -0.95 7.37
N PHE A 18 -6.10 -1.99 6.70
CA PHE A 18 -6.93 -3.10 6.23
C PHE A 18 -7.63 -3.82 7.37
N LYS A 19 -6.93 -4.13 8.44
CA LYS A 19 -7.55 -4.74 9.63
C LYS A 19 -8.68 -3.89 10.18
N HIS A 20 -8.49 -2.57 10.23
CA HIS A 20 -9.55 -1.64 10.63
C HIS A 20 -10.75 -1.72 9.68
N VAL A 21 -10.54 -1.62 8.37
CA VAL A 21 -11.61 -1.65 7.36
C VAL A 21 -12.42 -2.94 7.44
N PHE A 22 -11.75 -4.08 7.47
CA PHE A 22 -12.43 -5.38 7.49
C PHE A 22 -13.07 -5.69 8.85
N ALA A 23 -12.56 -5.12 9.96
CA ALA A 23 -13.20 -5.17 11.27
C ALA A 23 -14.54 -4.41 11.33
N GLN A 24 -14.82 -3.48 10.39
CA GLN A 24 -16.12 -2.82 10.29
C GLN A 24 -17.25 -3.78 9.86
N ASN A 25 -16.88 -4.98 9.42
CA ASN A 25 -17.83 -6.06 9.11
C ASN A 25 -18.89 -5.64 8.06
N LEU A 26 -18.48 -4.85 7.09
CA LEU A 26 -19.32 -4.38 5.99
C LEU A 26 -19.47 -5.50 4.92
N SER A 27 -20.61 -5.50 4.21
CA SER A 27 -20.72 -6.31 2.99
C SER A 27 -19.82 -5.73 1.88
N LEU A 28 -19.36 -6.60 0.98
CA LEU A 28 -18.49 -6.16 -0.14
C LEU A 28 -19.13 -5.06 -0.98
N ARG A 29 -20.44 -5.12 -1.19
CA ARG A 29 -21.19 -4.07 -1.92
C ARG A 29 -20.98 -2.67 -1.35
N LYS A 30 -20.67 -2.56 -0.06
CA LYS A 30 -20.45 -1.29 0.64
C LYS A 30 -18.98 -0.84 0.64
N LEU A 31 -18.09 -1.60 0.02
CA LEU A 31 -16.66 -1.28 -0.06
C LEU A 31 -16.30 -0.73 -1.45
N LYS A 32 -15.28 0.12 -1.50
CA LYS A 32 -14.68 0.54 -2.78
C LYS A 32 -14.16 -0.67 -3.57
N PRO A 33 -14.20 -0.64 -4.92
CA PRO A 33 -13.72 -1.74 -5.77
C PRO A 33 -12.29 -2.20 -5.46
N ALA A 34 -11.39 -1.28 -5.11
CA ALA A 34 -10.02 -1.59 -4.71
C ALA A 34 -9.97 -2.56 -3.51
N LEU A 35 -10.81 -2.34 -2.50
CA LEU A 35 -10.88 -3.18 -1.32
C LEU A 35 -11.56 -4.54 -1.58
N ILE A 36 -12.48 -4.59 -2.54
CA ILE A 36 -13.02 -5.86 -3.04
C ILE A 36 -11.90 -6.67 -3.70
N ALA A 37 -11.07 -6.04 -4.54
CA ALA A 37 -9.92 -6.70 -5.15
C ALA A 37 -8.91 -7.23 -4.11
N VAL A 38 -8.67 -6.46 -3.05
CA VAL A 38 -7.84 -6.89 -1.90
C VAL A 38 -8.45 -8.09 -1.18
N ALA A 39 -9.78 -8.11 -0.98
CA ALA A 39 -10.47 -9.23 -0.35
C ALA A 39 -10.32 -10.56 -1.12
N PHE A 40 -10.22 -10.48 -2.45
CA PHE A 40 -10.04 -11.65 -3.32
C PHE A 40 -8.62 -11.79 -3.89
N TYR A 41 -7.63 -11.11 -3.30
CA TYR A 41 -6.27 -11.05 -3.86
C TYR A 41 -5.69 -12.42 -4.24
N GLY A 42 -5.79 -13.40 -3.35
CA GLY A 42 -5.29 -14.77 -3.62
C GLY A 42 -6.04 -15.47 -4.76
N ASP A 43 -7.34 -15.22 -4.90
CA ASP A 43 -8.15 -15.77 -6.00
C ASP A 43 -7.80 -15.08 -7.34
N VAL A 44 -7.58 -13.77 -7.32
CA VAL A 44 -7.12 -12.98 -8.48
C VAL A 44 -5.77 -13.48 -8.98
N ILE A 45 -4.80 -13.69 -8.09
CA ILE A 45 -3.47 -14.22 -8.46
C ILE A 45 -3.60 -15.62 -9.08
N ARG A 46 -4.41 -16.51 -8.48
CA ARG A 46 -4.65 -17.86 -9.06
C ARG A 46 -5.29 -17.78 -10.44
N ALA A 47 -6.26 -16.90 -10.64
CA ALA A 47 -6.88 -16.69 -11.95
C ALA A 47 -5.88 -16.13 -12.97
N ALA A 48 -5.03 -15.17 -12.59
CA ALA A 48 -4.02 -14.59 -13.45
C ALA A 48 -2.90 -15.56 -13.84
N GLN A 49 -2.59 -16.53 -12.99
CA GLN A 49 -1.56 -17.55 -13.23
C GLN A 49 -2.06 -18.76 -14.02
N ALA A 50 -3.33 -18.79 -14.38
CA ALA A 50 -3.97 -19.86 -15.12
C ALA A 50 -3.45 -19.94 -16.58
N LYS A 51 -2.39 -20.76 -16.80
CA LYS A 51 -1.72 -20.93 -18.12
C LYS A 51 -2.00 -22.28 -18.81
N HIS A 52 -2.77 -23.17 -18.19
CA HIS A 52 -3.02 -24.49 -18.72
C HIS A 52 -4.46 -24.69 -19.17
N PRO A 53 -4.73 -25.55 -20.18
CA PRO A 53 -6.08 -25.97 -20.54
C PRO A 53 -6.82 -26.48 -19.31
N GLY A 54 -8.05 -25.99 -19.06
CA GLY A 54 -8.84 -26.29 -17.87
C GLY A 54 -8.68 -25.28 -16.73
N SER A 55 -7.69 -24.42 -16.76
CA SER A 55 -7.51 -23.32 -15.80
C SER A 55 -8.40 -22.12 -16.09
N GLU A 56 -9.06 -22.07 -17.25
CA GLU A 56 -10.10 -21.07 -17.56
C GLU A 56 -11.23 -21.07 -16.52
N LEU A 57 -11.48 -22.23 -15.90
CA LEU A 57 -12.44 -22.36 -14.78
C LEU A 57 -12.07 -21.49 -13.58
N ASN A 58 -10.80 -21.10 -13.41
CA ASN A 58 -10.38 -20.22 -12.32
C ASN A 58 -10.97 -18.81 -12.43
N HIS A 59 -11.14 -18.29 -13.65
CA HIS A 59 -11.78 -16.98 -13.88
C HIS A 59 -13.28 -17.05 -13.60
N VAL A 60 -13.93 -18.13 -14.02
CA VAL A 60 -15.35 -18.39 -13.73
C VAL A 60 -15.55 -18.58 -12.22
N SER A 61 -14.69 -19.38 -11.58
CA SER A 61 -14.72 -19.57 -10.13
C SER A 61 -14.54 -18.27 -9.35
N LEU A 62 -13.61 -17.40 -9.79
CA LEU A 62 -13.42 -16.08 -9.19
C LEU A 62 -14.69 -15.22 -9.35
N ALA A 63 -15.28 -15.18 -10.56
CA ALA A 63 -16.48 -14.40 -10.82
C ALA A 63 -17.66 -14.88 -9.97
N ASN A 64 -17.90 -16.19 -9.92
CA ASN A 64 -18.96 -16.79 -9.10
C ASN A 64 -18.75 -16.46 -7.60
N LYS A 65 -17.52 -16.62 -7.10
CA LYS A 65 -17.18 -16.31 -5.72
C LYS A 65 -17.42 -14.85 -5.37
N ILE A 66 -17.10 -13.91 -6.27
CA ILE A 66 -17.39 -12.48 -6.07
C ILE A 66 -18.91 -12.26 -6.02
N ILE A 67 -19.66 -12.80 -6.97
CA ILE A 67 -21.12 -12.63 -7.05
C ILE A 67 -21.80 -13.21 -5.80
N GLU A 68 -21.43 -14.43 -5.41
CA GLU A 68 -21.99 -15.10 -4.24
C GLU A 68 -21.64 -14.37 -2.93
N SER A 69 -20.48 -13.73 -2.88
CA SER A 69 -19.98 -13.05 -1.70
C SER A 69 -20.33 -11.56 -1.64
N ILE A 70 -20.96 -10.99 -2.68
CA ILE A 70 -21.14 -9.52 -2.79
C ILE A 70 -21.90 -8.93 -1.59
N ASP A 71 -22.82 -9.65 -1.03
CA ASP A 71 -23.60 -9.28 0.15
C ASP A 71 -23.05 -9.91 1.45
N ALA A 72 -22.03 -10.77 1.33
CA ALA A 72 -21.38 -11.38 2.48
C ALA A 72 -20.43 -10.40 3.17
N ARG A 73 -20.19 -10.66 4.45
CA ARG A 73 -19.18 -9.98 5.26
C ARG A 73 -17.90 -10.78 5.19
N ILE A 74 -16.82 -10.15 4.75
CA ILE A 74 -15.52 -10.80 4.62
C ILE A 74 -14.62 -10.37 5.78
N SER A 75 -13.99 -11.35 6.42
CA SER A 75 -12.88 -11.14 7.36
C SER A 75 -11.62 -10.67 6.61
N ALA A 76 -10.66 -10.11 7.35
CA ALA A 76 -9.43 -9.56 6.79
C ALA A 76 -8.81 -10.47 5.72
N PRO A 77 -8.43 -9.93 4.56
CA PRO A 77 -7.79 -10.70 3.50
C PRO A 77 -6.40 -11.16 3.93
N GLY A 78 -5.97 -12.30 3.40
CA GLY A 78 -4.59 -12.76 3.51
C GLY A 78 -3.66 -12.06 2.50
N TRP A 79 -3.78 -10.74 2.35
CA TRP A 79 -2.90 -9.96 1.49
C TRP A 79 -1.84 -9.26 2.32
N ASP A 80 -0.60 -9.67 2.14
CA ASP A 80 0.56 -9.00 2.72
C ASP A 80 1.05 -7.91 1.78
N VAL A 81 1.25 -6.72 2.32
CA VAL A 81 1.80 -5.60 1.57
C VAL A 81 3.24 -5.91 1.17
N ASN A 82 3.45 -6.15 -0.11
CA ASN A 82 4.78 -6.44 -0.65
C ASN A 82 5.36 -5.19 -1.32
N THR A 83 6.55 -4.79 -0.89
CA THR A 83 7.34 -3.69 -1.49
C THR A 83 8.45 -4.19 -2.39
N GLU A 84 8.59 -5.52 -2.53
CA GLU A 84 9.70 -6.17 -3.26
C GLU A 84 11.09 -5.68 -2.80
N GLY A 85 11.17 -5.22 -1.55
CA GLY A 85 12.37 -4.62 -0.99
C GLY A 85 12.73 -3.25 -1.61
N ASN A 86 11.83 -2.65 -2.38
CA ASN A 86 12.02 -1.34 -3.00
C ASN A 86 10.83 -0.41 -2.69
N PRO A 87 10.81 0.27 -1.53
CA PRO A 87 9.71 1.15 -1.14
C PRO A 87 9.77 2.52 -1.83
N GLY A 88 10.08 2.55 -3.13
CA GLY A 88 10.04 3.75 -3.97
C GLY A 88 8.63 4.23 -4.23
N THR A 89 8.49 5.44 -4.76
CA THR A 89 7.19 6.12 -4.89
C THR A 89 6.20 5.39 -5.80
N GLU A 90 6.66 4.72 -6.86
CA GLU A 90 5.77 3.93 -7.71
C GLU A 90 5.10 2.78 -6.94
N VAL A 91 5.86 2.12 -6.05
CA VAL A 91 5.37 1.05 -5.20
C VAL A 91 4.40 1.61 -4.15
N VAL A 92 4.75 2.74 -3.54
CA VAL A 92 3.88 3.45 -2.57
C VAL A 92 2.55 3.83 -3.20
N GLU A 93 2.58 4.47 -4.39
CA GLU A 93 1.37 4.85 -5.12
C GLU A 93 0.49 3.64 -5.48
N LYS A 94 1.10 2.52 -5.90
CA LYS A 94 0.37 1.28 -6.18
C LYS A 94 -0.31 0.72 -4.92
N ILE A 95 0.41 0.69 -3.80
CA ILE A 95 -0.12 0.21 -2.52
C ILE A 95 -1.30 1.07 -2.06
N LEU A 96 -1.16 2.40 -2.10
CA LEU A 96 -2.22 3.33 -1.70
C LEU A 96 -3.45 3.20 -2.61
N LYS A 97 -3.26 3.14 -3.93
CA LYS A 97 -4.35 2.89 -4.88
C LYS A 97 -5.07 1.56 -4.60
N SER A 98 -4.31 0.50 -4.28
CA SER A 98 -4.91 -0.80 -3.92
C SER A 98 -5.68 -0.74 -2.60
N ALA A 99 -5.32 0.17 -1.71
CA ALA A 99 -6.06 0.44 -0.47
C ALA A 99 -7.27 1.38 -0.68
N GLY A 100 -7.52 1.84 -1.92
CA GLY A 100 -8.59 2.80 -2.23
C GLY A 100 -8.32 4.22 -1.71
N LEU A 101 -7.04 4.55 -1.49
CA LEU A 101 -6.54 5.79 -0.93
C LEU A 101 -5.95 6.71 -2.02
N ASP A 102 -5.82 8.00 -1.69
CA ASP A 102 -5.09 8.94 -2.53
C ASP A 102 -3.60 8.55 -2.58
N PRO A 103 -3.06 8.32 -3.80
CA PRO A 103 -1.66 7.93 -3.97
C PRO A 103 -0.65 9.01 -3.58
N GLN A 104 -1.08 10.26 -3.42
CA GLN A 104 -0.24 11.39 -3.05
C GLN A 104 -0.28 11.70 -1.53
N LEU A 105 -0.80 10.79 -0.72
CA LEU A 105 -0.93 10.97 0.74
C LEU A 105 -1.76 12.21 1.16
N GLY A 106 -2.69 12.66 0.32
CA GLY A 106 -3.44 13.89 0.56
C GLY A 106 -2.62 15.18 0.39
N LEU A 107 -1.40 15.08 -0.13
CA LEU A 107 -0.52 16.23 -0.40
C LEU A 107 -0.89 16.90 -1.73
N ASP A 108 -0.67 18.21 -1.81
CA ASP A 108 -0.72 18.87 -3.12
C ASP A 108 0.41 18.38 -4.04
N SER A 109 0.24 18.59 -5.36
CA SER A 109 1.15 18.04 -6.35
C SER A 109 2.58 18.56 -6.25
N ALA A 110 2.79 19.79 -5.76
CA ALA A 110 4.13 20.36 -5.62
C ALA A 110 4.86 19.77 -4.41
N VAL A 111 4.16 19.63 -3.28
CA VAL A 111 4.68 18.96 -2.08
C VAL A 111 4.94 17.48 -2.38
N TRP A 112 4.01 16.81 -3.08
CA TRP A 112 4.22 15.42 -3.49
C TRP A 112 5.43 15.25 -4.40
N ALA A 113 5.67 16.16 -5.36
CA ALA A 113 6.85 16.10 -6.21
C ALA A 113 8.17 16.17 -5.43
N THR A 114 8.25 17.04 -4.41
CA THR A 114 9.43 17.13 -3.53
C THR A 114 9.57 15.91 -2.62
N THR A 115 8.45 15.33 -2.18
CA THR A 115 8.41 14.09 -1.39
C THR A 115 8.90 12.89 -2.21
N LYS A 116 8.53 12.80 -3.50
CA LYS A 116 9.06 11.77 -4.41
C LYS A 116 10.57 11.81 -4.53
N ILE A 117 11.15 12.98 -4.69
CA ILE A 117 12.61 13.15 -4.74
C ILE A 117 13.25 12.63 -3.45
N PHE A 118 12.68 12.97 -2.30
CA PHE A 118 13.18 12.48 -1.01
C PHE A 118 13.13 10.95 -0.90
N ILE A 119 11.99 10.33 -1.23
CA ILE A 119 11.84 8.87 -1.15
C ILE A 119 12.80 8.18 -2.13
N ASN A 120 12.78 8.57 -3.41
CA ASN A 120 13.52 7.86 -4.44
C ASN A 120 15.02 8.08 -4.36
N GLU A 121 15.47 9.33 -4.19
CA GLU A 121 16.88 9.68 -4.29
C GLU A 121 17.61 9.63 -2.95
N GLN A 122 16.90 9.95 -1.84
CA GLN A 122 17.56 10.05 -0.53
C GLN A 122 17.31 8.84 0.38
N LEU A 123 16.21 8.10 0.20
CA LEU A 123 15.97 6.88 0.96
C LEU A 123 16.36 5.64 0.15
N VAL A 124 15.80 5.47 -1.05
CA VAL A 124 15.95 4.25 -1.85
C VAL A 124 17.30 4.21 -2.54
N ALA A 125 17.70 5.26 -3.28
CA ALA A 125 18.97 5.28 -4.00
C ALA A 125 20.17 5.21 -3.04
N ASP A 126 20.10 5.89 -1.89
CA ASP A 126 21.15 5.80 -0.88
C ASP A 126 21.31 4.40 -0.30
N ARG A 127 20.18 3.69 -0.05
CA ARG A 127 20.23 2.30 0.37
C ARG A 127 20.93 1.44 -0.67
N HIS A 128 20.60 1.60 -1.95
CA HIS A 128 21.25 0.86 -3.04
C HIS A 128 22.75 1.15 -3.09
N ALA A 129 23.15 2.41 -3.05
CA ALA A 129 24.56 2.80 -3.07
C ALA A 129 25.35 2.17 -1.90
N ILE A 130 24.79 2.19 -0.69
CA ILE A 130 25.43 1.60 0.49
C ILE A 130 25.47 0.07 0.38
N ALA A 131 24.39 -0.57 -0.05
CA ALA A 131 24.31 -2.02 -0.17
C ALA A 131 25.29 -2.59 -1.23
N HIS A 132 25.57 -1.81 -2.27
CA HIS A 132 26.51 -2.19 -3.34
C HIS A 132 27.95 -1.66 -3.11
N GLY A 133 28.26 -1.18 -1.91
CA GLY A 133 29.62 -0.77 -1.55
C GLY A 133 30.13 0.45 -2.28
N GLN A 134 29.25 1.33 -2.79
CA GLN A 134 29.62 2.53 -3.55
C GLN A 134 30.18 3.66 -2.68
N GLY A 135 30.59 3.36 -1.43
CA GLY A 135 31.32 4.29 -0.57
C GLY A 135 30.59 5.56 -0.18
N LYS A 136 29.25 5.60 -0.26
CA LYS A 136 28.46 6.78 0.09
C LYS A 136 28.49 7.02 1.60
N ILE A 137 29.18 8.11 1.99
CA ILE A 137 29.29 8.56 3.39
C ILE A 137 28.38 9.77 3.56
N LEU A 138 27.47 9.70 4.52
CA LEU A 138 26.61 10.83 4.90
C LEU A 138 27.25 11.57 6.07
N SER A 139 27.26 12.90 6.01
CA SER A 139 27.61 13.72 7.16
C SER A 139 26.55 13.57 8.27
N LYS A 140 26.94 13.82 9.51
CA LYS A 140 25.99 13.81 10.65
C LYS A 140 24.82 14.77 10.41
N ALA A 141 25.08 15.97 9.89
CA ALA A 141 24.06 16.97 9.59
C ALA A 141 23.06 16.45 8.54
N ALA A 142 23.54 15.86 7.44
CA ALA A 142 22.69 15.28 6.41
C ALA A 142 21.85 14.11 6.93
N LEU A 143 22.42 13.29 7.83
CA LEU A 143 21.67 12.20 8.45
C LEU A 143 20.54 12.71 9.34
N LEU A 144 20.79 13.74 10.15
CA LEU A 144 19.77 14.35 11.01
C LEU A 144 18.64 14.97 10.18
N GLU A 145 18.99 15.77 9.16
CA GLU A 145 18.00 16.37 8.25
C GLU A 145 17.08 15.31 7.61
N ARG A 146 17.68 14.21 7.11
CA ARG A 146 16.92 13.12 6.51
C ARG A 146 16.06 12.37 7.51
N SER A 147 16.54 12.22 8.75
CA SER A 147 15.75 11.62 9.83
C SER A 147 14.51 12.47 10.14
N ASP A 148 14.67 13.79 10.23
CA ASP A 148 13.55 14.71 10.46
C ASP A 148 12.54 14.72 9.30
N ARG A 149 13.04 14.64 8.06
CA ARG A 149 12.15 14.51 6.89
C ARG A 149 11.41 13.18 6.87
N LEU A 150 12.08 12.09 7.25
CA LEU A 150 11.45 10.78 7.37
C LEU A 150 10.35 10.81 8.43
N LEU A 151 10.59 11.35 9.61
CA LEU A 151 9.59 11.43 10.67
C LEU A 151 8.33 12.16 10.18
N ARG A 152 8.50 13.33 9.50
CA ARG A 152 7.35 14.04 8.90
C ARG A 152 6.62 13.20 7.84
N LEU A 153 7.32 12.40 7.06
CA LEU A 153 6.69 11.50 6.09
C LEU A 153 5.91 10.37 6.77
N LEU A 154 6.43 9.82 7.88
CA LEU A 154 5.71 8.81 8.66
C LEU A 154 4.44 9.40 9.28
N ASP A 155 4.52 10.60 9.84
CA ASP A 155 3.37 11.32 10.39
C ASP A 155 2.32 11.58 9.29
N GLN A 156 2.74 12.08 8.12
CA GLN A 156 1.85 12.32 6.98
C GLN A 156 1.12 11.04 6.52
N LEU A 157 1.83 9.92 6.44
CA LEU A 157 1.20 8.63 6.10
C LEU A 157 0.20 8.22 7.20
N SER A 158 0.58 8.37 8.46
CA SER A 158 -0.30 8.06 9.60
C SER A 158 -1.58 8.88 9.57
N ASP A 159 -1.45 10.20 9.40
CA ASP A 159 -2.58 11.14 9.35
C ASP A 159 -3.50 10.81 8.16
N HIS A 160 -2.92 10.57 6.97
CA HIS A 160 -3.68 10.19 5.78
C HIS A 160 -4.52 8.92 5.99
N LEU A 161 -3.95 7.89 6.64
CA LEU A 161 -4.66 6.65 6.94
C LEU A 161 -5.72 6.86 8.03
N HIS A 162 -5.42 7.65 9.05
CA HIS A 162 -6.35 7.99 10.12
C HIS A 162 -7.55 8.76 9.59
N ASP A 163 -7.32 9.78 8.77
CA ASP A 163 -8.37 10.59 8.15
C ASP A 163 -9.25 9.73 7.24
N ALA A 164 -8.64 8.87 6.43
CA ALA A 164 -9.37 7.94 5.57
C ALA A 164 -10.24 6.96 6.38
N ALA A 165 -9.74 6.47 7.51
CA ALA A 165 -10.47 5.59 8.40
C ALA A 165 -11.64 6.32 9.07
N THR A 166 -11.41 7.53 9.59
CA THR A 166 -12.39 8.38 10.28
C THR A 166 -13.50 8.84 9.32
N ALA A 167 -13.13 9.29 8.13
CA ALA A 167 -14.06 9.68 7.07
C ALA A 167 -14.75 8.51 6.38
N ARG A 168 -14.43 7.25 6.77
CA ARG A 168 -14.89 6.03 6.10
C ARG A 168 -14.66 6.03 4.59
N SER A 169 -13.52 6.56 4.16
CA SER A 169 -13.17 6.66 2.73
C SER A 169 -13.05 5.30 2.03
N TYR A 170 -13.12 4.22 2.76
CA TYR A 170 -13.18 2.84 2.24
C TYR A 170 -14.58 2.44 1.75
N ALA A 171 -15.62 3.19 2.13
CA ALA A 171 -16.98 2.88 1.72
C ALA A 171 -17.22 3.27 0.25
N ALA A 172 -18.04 2.45 -0.44
CA ALA A 172 -18.53 2.82 -1.77
C ALA A 172 -19.45 4.05 -1.65
N VAL A 173 -19.36 4.94 -2.63
CA VAL A 173 -20.30 6.04 -2.76
C VAL A 173 -21.63 5.45 -3.21
N SER A 174 -22.67 5.64 -2.42
CA SER A 174 -24.05 5.21 -2.74
C SER A 174 -24.64 6.07 -3.85
#